data_056d3964e6fdb6663f2b04d94791d86a
#
_entry.id   056d3964e6fdb6663f2b04d94791d86a
#
_cell.length_a   1.000
_cell.length_b   1.000
_cell.length_c   1.000
_cell.angle_alpha   90.00
_cell.angle_beta   90.00
_cell.angle_gamma   90.00
#
_symmetry.space_group_name_H-M   'P 1'
#
loop_
_entity.id
_entity.type
_entity.pdbx_description
1 polymer ?
#
loop_
_entity_poly.entity_id
_entity_poly.type
_entity_poly.pdbx_seq_one_letter_code
_entity_poly.pdbx_strand_id
1 'polypeptide(L)'
;MDTIVRSWVEGWVVSRGAAPPAAREWGWTIDVGRPDHVSRHVFGGVGEAVSETAVRKVADTVTGAGVQFKAFRDPAEVGGWLGDGWWIDPEPGWLMSVPLTASAPAPAVPDGYRLRTWTRGGVLRALVTAPDGSWAASGQIAPTGPTAVADMIEASPEHRRRGLGTLVMRTLQRGAADAGARTGVLAGTPDGRALYETLGWRTVAPLTSARRVKD
;
A
#
# COMPACT_ATOMS: atom_id res chain seq x y z
N MET A 1 -2.27 5.42 -18.51
CA MET A 1 -1.93 5.04 -17.12
C MET A 1 -2.54 6.05 -16.17
N ASP A 2 -3.21 5.57 -15.15
CA ASP A 2 -3.88 6.40 -14.15
C ASP A 2 -2.87 7.08 -13.22
N THR A 3 -3.12 8.35 -12.88
CA THR A 3 -2.18 9.17 -12.09
C THR A 3 -2.07 8.65 -10.64
N ILE A 4 -3.18 8.17 -10.04
CA ILE A 4 -3.15 7.67 -8.66
C ILE A 4 -2.43 6.33 -8.56
N VAL A 5 -2.56 5.47 -9.58
CA VAL A 5 -1.81 4.21 -9.66
C VAL A 5 -0.33 4.48 -9.78
N ARG A 6 0.06 5.42 -10.64
CA ARG A 6 1.46 5.87 -10.76
C ARG A 6 2.00 6.35 -9.42
N SER A 7 1.27 7.23 -8.74
CA SER A 7 1.67 7.75 -7.42
C SER A 7 1.85 6.65 -6.40
N TRP A 8 0.94 5.65 -6.41
CA TRP A 8 1.08 4.49 -5.52
C TRP A 8 2.34 3.67 -5.86
N VAL A 9 2.61 3.41 -7.13
CA VAL A 9 3.81 2.67 -7.57
C VAL A 9 5.09 3.39 -7.15
N GLU A 10 5.20 4.69 -7.45
CA GLU A 10 6.37 5.51 -7.14
C GLU A 10 6.65 5.55 -5.62
N GLY A 11 5.63 5.78 -4.80
CA GLY A 11 5.79 5.80 -3.35
C GLY A 11 6.00 4.41 -2.76
N TRP A 12 5.39 3.36 -3.33
CA TRP A 12 5.57 1.99 -2.85
C TRP A 12 7.02 1.51 -3.03
N VAL A 13 7.67 1.79 -4.16
CA VAL A 13 9.08 1.38 -4.37
C VAL A 13 10.02 2.08 -3.39
N VAL A 14 9.77 3.37 -3.09
CA VAL A 14 10.52 4.10 -2.07
C VAL A 14 10.27 3.52 -0.68
N SER A 15 9.00 3.26 -0.33
CA SER A 15 8.60 2.68 0.95
C SER A 15 9.28 1.34 1.22
N ARG A 16 9.39 0.49 0.20
CA ARG A 16 9.93 -0.88 0.31
C ARG A 16 11.40 -1.01 -0.03
N GLY A 17 12.05 0.05 -0.53
CA GLY A 17 13.40 -0.03 -1.04
C GLY A 17 13.54 -1.00 -2.22
N ALA A 18 12.49 -1.13 -3.03
CA ALA A 18 12.49 -1.94 -4.24
C ALA A 18 13.20 -1.21 -5.40
N ALA A 19 13.48 -1.93 -6.49
CA ALA A 19 14.06 -1.32 -7.68
C ALA A 19 13.11 -0.27 -8.29
N PRO A 20 13.64 0.73 -9.00
CA PRO A 20 12.82 1.69 -9.74
C PRO A 20 11.84 0.96 -10.69
N PRO A 21 10.59 1.44 -10.80
CA PRO A 21 9.60 0.77 -11.62
C PRO A 21 9.92 0.90 -13.11
N ALA A 22 10.03 -0.21 -13.82
CA ALA A 22 10.18 -0.25 -15.25
C ALA A 22 8.81 -0.09 -15.93
N ALA A 23 8.60 1.01 -16.68
CA ALA A 23 7.37 1.26 -17.41
C ALA A 23 7.14 0.24 -18.52
N ARG A 24 5.88 -0.16 -18.73
CA ARG A 24 5.37 -1.04 -19.77
C ARG A 24 4.12 -0.40 -20.38
N GLU A 25 3.71 -0.86 -21.56
CA GLU A 25 2.47 -0.39 -22.20
C GLU A 25 1.23 -0.60 -21.29
N TRP A 26 1.21 -1.68 -20.52
CA TRP A 26 0.12 -2.07 -19.62
C TRP A 26 0.28 -1.55 -18.17
N GLY A 27 1.44 -1.00 -17.77
CA GLY A 27 1.69 -0.55 -16.41
C GLY A 27 3.15 -0.57 -16.02
N TRP A 28 3.53 -1.30 -14.98
CA TRP A 28 4.91 -1.35 -14.47
C TRP A 28 5.33 -2.75 -14.04
N THR A 29 6.62 -3.04 -14.23
CA THR A 29 7.31 -4.15 -13.59
C THR A 29 8.27 -3.59 -12.53
N ILE A 30 8.29 -4.20 -11.36
CA ILE A 30 9.13 -3.81 -10.23
C ILE A 30 9.88 -5.04 -9.74
N ASP A 31 11.20 -5.00 -9.73
CA ASP A 31 12.02 -6.04 -9.11
C ASP A 31 12.05 -5.82 -7.60
N VAL A 32 11.67 -6.84 -6.84
CA VAL A 32 11.57 -6.79 -5.37
C VAL A 32 12.71 -7.58 -4.71
N GLY A 33 13.17 -8.66 -5.35
CA GLY A 33 14.36 -9.40 -4.97
C GLY A 33 14.21 -10.27 -3.71
N ARG A 34 13.00 -10.75 -3.42
CA ARG A 34 12.75 -11.69 -2.31
C ARG A 34 12.36 -13.07 -2.86
N PRO A 35 12.70 -14.17 -2.18
CA PRO A 35 12.40 -15.52 -2.67
C PRO A 35 10.92 -15.78 -2.93
N ASP A 36 10.05 -15.22 -2.11
CA ASP A 36 8.58 -15.32 -2.19
C ASP A 36 7.94 -14.15 -2.95
N HIS A 37 8.74 -13.16 -3.34
CA HIS A 37 8.31 -11.96 -4.05
C HIS A 37 9.46 -11.44 -4.93
N VAL A 38 9.69 -12.15 -6.03
CA VAL A 38 10.80 -11.83 -6.95
C VAL A 38 10.53 -10.52 -7.69
N SER A 39 9.34 -10.40 -8.26
CA SER A 39 8.91 -9.19 -8.96
C SER A 39 7.42 -8.93 -8.79
N ARG A 40 7.03 -7.71 -9.09
CA ARG A 40 5.64 -7.25 -9.07
C ARG A 40 5.28 -6.62 -10.41
N HIS A 41 4.18 -7.05 -10.99
CA HIS A 41 3.55 -6.39 -12.12
C HIS A 41 2.32 -5.61 -11.63
N VAL A 42 2.27 -4.31 -11.93
CA VAL A 42 1.16 -3.43 -11.55
C VAL A 42 0.50 -2.92 -12.81
N PHE A 43 -0.77 -3.27 -13.03
CA PHE A 43 -1.54 -2.77 -14.17
C PHE A 43 -1.92 -1.31 -13.96
N GLY A 44 -1.70 -0.49 -14.99
CA GLY A 44 -1.72 0.97 -14.88
C GLY A 44 -3.09 1.62 -14.98
N GLY A 45 -4.17 0.85 -15.04
CA GLY A 45 -5.55 1.33 -15.06
C GLY A 45 -6.27 1.15 -13.73
N VAL A 46 -7.47 1.74 -13.65
CA VAL A 46 -8.43 1.57 -12.54
C VAL A 46 -9.77 1.14 -13.14
N GLY A 47 -10.45 0.16 -12.54
CA GLY A 47 -11.73 -0.34 -12.99
C GLY A 47 -11.64 -0.87 -14.43
N GLU A 48 -12.54 -0.45 -15.30
CA GLU A 48 -12.61 -0.89 -16.71
C GLU A 48 -11.36 -0.55 -17.54
N ALA A 49 -10.54 0.39 -17.09
CA ALA A 49 -9.26 0.69 -17.73
C ALA A 49 -8.18 -0.41 -17.49
N VAL A 50 -8.44 -1.38 -16.62
CA VAL A 50 -7.63 -2.61 -16.52
C VAL A 50 -8.12 -3.57 -17.60
N SER A 51 -7.31 -3.76 -18.65
CA SER A 51 -7.65 -4.58 -19.80
C SER A 51 -7.46 -6.08 -19.52
N GLU A 52 -8.49 -6.89 -19.77
CA GLU A 52 -8.40 -8.36 -19.74
C GLU A 52 -7.30 -8.87 -20.66
N THR A 53 -7.26 -8.36 -21.91
CA THR A 53 -6.25 -8.75 -22.90
C THR A 53 -4.84 -8.50 -22.38
N ALA A 54 -4.61 -7.36 -21.71
CA ALA A 54 -3.30 -7.05 -21.15
C ALA A 54 -2.96 -7.99 -19.96
N VAL A 55 -3.92 -8.28 -19.07
CA VAL A 55 -3.71 -9.19 -17.94
C VAL A 55 -3.37 -10.58 -18.43
N ARG A 56 -4.14 -11.14 -19.37
CA ARG A 56 -3.88 -12.47 -19.97
C ARG A 56 -2.52 -12.53 -20.64
N LYS A 57 -2.22 -11.56 -21.52
CA LYS A 57 -0.94 -11.50 -22.23
C LYS A 57 0.26 -11.49 -21.29
N VAL A 58 0.17 -10.72 -20.18
CA VAL A 58 1.26 -10.68 -19.20
C VAL A 58 1.31 -11.97 -18.39
N ALA A 59 0.17 -12.53 -17.99
CA ALA A 59 0.10 -13.80 -17.25
C ALA A 59 0.74 -14.95 -18.02
N ASP A 60 0.51 -15.02 -19.33
CA ASP A 60 1.08 -16.06 -20.22
C ASP A 60 2.61 -15.99 -20.33
N THR A 61 3.20 -14.83 -20.03
CA THR A 61 4.68 -14.67 -20.07
C THR A 61 5.35 -15.02 -18.73
N VAL A 62 4.57 -15.19 -17.66
CA VAL A 62 5.09 -15.44 -16.31
C VAL A 62 5.18 -16.94 -16.05
N THR A 63 6.41 -17.44 -15.90
CA THR A 63 6.68 -18.87 -15.64
C THR A 63 7.23 -19.14 -14.23
N GLY A 64 7.77 -18.13 -13.56
CA GLY A 64 8.44 -18.26 -12.25
C GLY A 64 7.49 -18.03 -11.07
N ALA A 65 7.59 -18.88 -10.04
CA ALA A 65 6.95 -18.58 -8.76
C ALA A 65 7.51 -17.31 -8.12
N GLY A 66 6.71 -16.66 -7.26
CA GLY A 66 7.11 -15.41 -6.58
C GLY A 66 6.85 -14.13 -7.40
N VAL A 67 6.32 -14.24 -8.62
CA VAL A 67 5.82 -13.09 -9.37
C VAL A 67 4.42 -12.72 -8.87
N GLN A 68 4.22 -11.44 -8.54
CA GLN A 68 2.95 -10.93 -8.04
C GLN A 68 2.31 -9.97 -9.03
N PHE A 69 0.99 -10.05 -9.17
CA PHE A 69 0.15 -9.10 -9.91
C PHE A 69 -0.62 -8.21 -8.96
N LYS A 70 -0.76 -6.95 -9.35
CA LYS A 70 -1.63 -5.96 -8.73
C LYS A 70 -2.49 -5.30 -9.81
N ALA A 71 -3.79 -5.52 -9.75
CA ALA A 71 -4.76 -4.93 -10.65
C ALA A 71 -5.82 -4.18 -9.82
N PHE A 72 -6.06 -2.91 -10.12
CA PHE A 72 -7.05 -2.10 -9.42
C PHE A 72 -8.44 -2.32 -10.03
N ARG A 73 -8.93 -3.55 -9.92
CA ARG A 73 -10.21 -4.06 -10.40
C ARG A 73 -10.69 -5.19 -9.49
N ASP A 74 -11.97 -5.55 -9.65
CA ASP A 74 -12.64 -6.58 -8.85
C ASP A 74 -11.93 -7.95 -8.96
N PRO A 75 -11.64 -8.64 -7.83
CA PRO A 75 -10.98 -9.93 -7.84
C PRO A 75 -11.74 -11.04 -8.57
N ALA A 76 -13.06 -11.01 -8.59
CA ALA A 76 -13.84 -12.03 -9.29
C ALA A 76 -13.66 -11.90 -10.82
N GLU A 77 -13.57 -10.65 -11.32
CA GLU A 77 -13.31 -10.40 -12.73
C GLU A 77 -11.88 -10.80 -13.12
N VAL A 78 -10.88 -10.26 -12.40
CA VAL A 78 -9.46 -10.55 -12.69
C VAL A 78 -9.15 -12.03 -12.52
N GLY A 79 -9.78 -12.68 -11.54
CA GLY A 79 -9.65 -14.11 -11.30
C GLY A 79 -10.11 -14.95 -12.49
N GLY A 80 -11.19 -14.56 -13.14
CA GLY A 80 -11.67 -15.20 -14.36
C GLY A 80 -10.74 -15.03 -15.59
N TRP A 81 -9.80 -14.09 -15.52
CA TRP A 81 -8.82 -13.85 -16.58
C TRP A 81 -7.51 -14.62 -16.40
N LEU A 82 -7.20 -15.00 -15.17
CA LEU A 82 -5.99 -15.75 -14.83
C LEU A 82 -6.27 -17.26 -14.94
N GLY A 83 -5.38 -17.96 -15.61
CA GLY A 83 -5.45 -19.41 -15.74
C GLY A 83 -4.91 -20.14 -14.50
N ASP A 84 -4.75 -21.46 -14.64
CA ASP A 84 -4.15 -22.31 -13.62
C ASP A 84 -2.75 -21.83 -13.22
N GLY A 85 -2.35 -22.15 -11.99
CA GLY A 85 -1.05 -21.72 -11.45
C GLY A 85 -1.01 -20.30 -10.88
N TRP A 86 -2.16 -19.59 -10.80
CA TRP A 86 -2.30 -18.33 -10.10
C TRP A 86 -3.13 -18.50 -8.83
N TRP A 87 -2.57 -18.07 -7.71
CA TRP A 87 -3.33 -17.90 -6.47
C TRP A 87 -3.80 -16.45 -6.39
N ILE A 88 -5.07 -16.26 -6.12
CA ILE A 88 -5.69 -14.95 -5.96
C ILE A 88 -6.00 -14.77 -4.48
N ASP A 89 -5.64 -13.62 -3.93
CA ASP A 89 -5.94 -13.29 -2.55
C ASP A 89 -7.47 -13.23 -2.36
N PRO A 90 -8.05 -14.08 -1.50
CA PRO A 90 -9.49 -14.07 -1.26
C PRO A 90 -9.96 -12.79 -0.55
N GLU A 91 -9.05 -12.07 0.12
CA GLU A 91 -9.34 -10.80 0.74
C GLU A 91 -8.90 -9.64 -0.17
N PRO A 92 -9.84 -8.99 -0.88
CA PRO A 92 -9.49 -7.90 -1.77
C PRO A 92 -8.87 -6.74 -1.00
N GLY A 93 -7.84 -6.14 -1.59
CA GLY A 93 -7.32 -4.87 -1.12
C GLY A 93 -8.15 -3.70 -1.64
N TRP A 94 -7.81 -2.49 -1.20
CA TRP A 94 -8.48 -1.26 -1.60
C TRP A 94 -7.46 -0.16 -1.86
N LEU A 95 -7.45 0.38 -3.10
CA LEU A 95 -6.75 1.63 -3.38
C LEU A 95 -7.54 2.77 -2.76
N MET A 96 -6.90 3.56 -1.93
CA MET A 96 -7.55 4.68 -1.25
C MET A 96 -6.71 5.94 -1.33
N SER A 97 -7.36 7.11 -1.23
CA SER A 97 -6.71 8.40 -1.21
C SER A 97 -7.31 9.36 -0.20
N VAL A 98 -6.51 10.34 0.22
CA VAL A 98 -6.93 11.40 1.15
C VAL A 98 -6.19 12.70 0.84
N PRO A 99 -6.84 13.87 0.93
CA PRO A 99 -6.14 15.15 0.99
C PRO A 99 -5.28 15.24 2.26
N LEU A 100 -4.05 15.71 2.13
CA LEU A 100 -3.14 15.96 3.26
C LEU A 100 -3.08 17.45 3.57
N THR A 101 -3.18 17.80 4.86
CA THR A 101 -3.10 19.18 5.33
C THR A 101 -2.11 19.26 6.50
N ALA A 102 -1.20 20.23 6.45
CA ALA A 102 -0.21 20.47 7.50
C ALA A 102 -0.84 21.05 8.79
N SER A 103 -2.04 21.61 8.70
CA SER A 103 -2.72 22.26 9.83
C SER A 103 -3.41 21.30 10.81
N ALA A 104 -3.39 19.99 10.56
CA ALA A 104 -3.98 19.04 11.47
C ALA A 104 -3.22 19.03 12.81
N PRO A 105 -3.93 19.05 13.97
CA PRO A 105 -3.27 19.01 15.28
C PRO A 105 -2.48 17.71 15.45
N ALA A 106 -1.39 17.76 16.24
CA ALA A 106 -0.65 16.58 16.58
C ALA A 106 -1.58 15.59 17.34
N PRO A 107 -1.62 14.32 16.97
CA PRO A 107 -2.44 13.36 17.69
C PRO A 107 -1.91 13.14 19.10
N ALA A 108 -2.82 13.05 20.08
CA ALA A 108 -2.45 12.72 21.44
C ALA A 108 -1.99 11.26 21.52
N VAL A 109 -0.91 11.03 22.26
CA VAL A 109 -0.42 9.68 22.55
C VAL A 109 -1.20 9.14 23.76
N PRO A 110 -1.82 7.96 23.68
CA PRO A 110 -2.52 7.37 24.82
C PRO A 110 -1.58 7.14 26.01
N ASP A 111 -2.13 7.22 27.22
CA ASP A 111 -1.36 7.08 28.45
C ASP A 111 -0.55 5.78 28.50
N GLY A 112 0.70 5.91 28.93
CA GLY A 112 1.66 4.81 29.04
C GLY A 112 2.32 4.39 27.72
N TYR A 113 1.77 4.76 26.58
CA TYR A 113 2.42 4.49 25.27
C TYR A 113 3.45 5.55 24.95
N ARG A 114 4.42 5.19 24.10
CA ARG A 114 5.44 6.11 23.57
C ARG A 114 5.45 6.07 22.05
N LEU A 115 5.37 7.23 21.42
CA LEU A 115 5.50 7.40 19.97
C LEU A 115 6.91 7.91 19.65
N ARG A 116 7.56 7.26 18.68
CA ARG A 116 8.82 7.71 18.09
C ARG A 116 8.66 7.80 16.58
N THR A 117 9.27 8.83 15.99
CA THR A 117 9.32 8.99 14.54
C THR A 117 10.76 9.23 14.09
N TRP A 118 11.08 8.78 12.88
CA TRP A 118 12.35 9.07 12.22
C TRP A 118 12.17 8.98 10.71
N THR A 119 13.06 9.67 9.98
CA THR A 119 13.11 9.59 8.52
C THR A 119 14.41 8.92 8.09
N ARG A 120 14.32 7.99 7.16
CA ARG A 120 15.49 7.34 6.54
C ARG A 120 15.16 6.97 5.09
N GLY A 121 16.04 7.35 4.15
CA GLY A 121 15.84 7.06 2.72
C GLY A 121 14.56 7.67 2.14
N GLY A 122 14.18 8.87 2.59
CA GLY A 122 12.94 9.54 2.17
C GLY A 122 11.66 8.96 2.79
N VAL A 123 11.75 7.95 3.65
CA VAL A 123 10.59 7.31 4.29
C VAL A 123 10.49 7.76 5.74
N LEU A 124 9.37 8.40 6.10
CA LEU A 124 9.01 8.70 7.48
C LEU A 124 8.39 7.46 8.13
N ARG A 125 8.88 7.07 9.29
CA ARG A 125 8.40 5.94 10.08
C ARG A 125 7.86 6.39 11.43
N ALA A 126 6.85 5.69 11.91
CA ALA A 126 6.29 5.84 13.25
C ALA A 126 6.30 4.49 13.95
N LEU A 127 6.74 4.49 15.21
CA LEU A 127 6.74 3.34 16.10
C LEU A 127 6.07 3.73 17.40
N VAL A 128 5.10 2.92 17.84
CA VAL A 128 4.46 3.02 19.14
C VAL A 128 4.87 1.82 19.98
N THR A 129 5.43 2.08 21.17
CA THR A 129 5.75 1.06 22.16
C THR A 129 4.79 1.14 23.35
N ALA A 130 4.46 -0.01 23.91
CA ALA A 130 3.65 -0.15 25.10
C ALA A 130 4.44 0.22 26.38
N PRO A 131 3.80 0.34 27.57
CA PRO A 131 4.46 0.68 28.83
C PRO A 131 5.62 -0.25 29.22
N ASP A 132 5.51 -1.53 28.87
CA ASP A 132 6.53 -2.56 29.11
C ASP A 132 7.68 -2.54 28.07
N GLY A 133 7.60 -1.64 27.09
CA GLY A 133 8.58 -1.52 26.00
C GLY A 133 8.30 -2.43 24.80
N SER A 134 7.27 -3.27 24.84
CA SER A 134 6.92 -4.13 23.70
C SER A 134 6.38 -3.32 22.51
N TRP A 135 6.43 -3.91 21.32
CA TRP A 135 5.89 -3.31 20.09
C TRP A 135 4.35 -3.29 20.14
N ALA A 136 3.76 -2.12 19.95
CA ALA A 136 2.32 -1.93 19.98
C ALA A 136 1.71 -1.58 18.62
N ALA A 137 2.35 -0.69 17.86
CA ALA A 137 1.94 -0.35 16.51
C ALA A 137 3.09 0.30 15.74
N SER A 138 3.06 0.22 14.43
CA SER A 138 4.00 0.92 13.56
C SER A 138 3.39 1.24 12.20
N GLY A 139 4.10 2.03 11.43
CA GLY A 139 3.76 2.35 10.06
C GLY A 139 4.80 3.23 9.41
N GLN A 140 4.67 3.42 8.12
CA GLN A 140 5.54 4.32 7.36
C GLN A 140 4.79 5.03 6.24
N ILE A 141 5.36 6.17 5.80
CA ILE A 141 4.86 6.93 4.67
C ILE A 141 6.05 7.41 3.82
N ALA A 142 5.92 7.28 2.51
CA ALA A 142 6.93 7.69 1.55
C ALA A 142 6.44 8.87 0.72
N PRO A 143 6.83 10.12 1.03
CA PRO A 143 6.57 11.27 0.17
C PRO A 143 7.35 11.16 -1.14
N THR A 144 6.66 11.37 -2.27
CA THR A 144 7.22 11.43 -3.63
C THR A 144 6.65 12.64 -4.35
N GLY A 145 7.20 13.83 -4.05
CA GLY A 145 6.67 15.09 -4.55
C GLY A 145 5.30 15.44 -3.94
N PRO A 146 4.25 15.70 -4.76
CA PRO A 146 2.94 16.12 -4.25
C PRO A 146 2.12 14.98 -3.63
N THR A 147 2.59 13.74 -3.71
CA THR A 147 1.92 12.56 -3.16
C THR A 147 2.76 11.86 -2.10
N ALA A 148 2.12 11.08 -1.23
CA ALA A 148 2.80 10.25 -0.26
C ALA A 148 2.07 8.91 -0.11
N VAL A 149 2.81 7.80 -0.11
CA VAL A 149 2.25 6.46 0.03
C VAL A 149 2.40 5.97 1.46
N ALA A 150 1.27 5.77 2.16
CA ALA A 150 1.24 5.10 3.45
C ALA A 150 1.29 3.58 3.26
N ASP A 151 2.13 2.92 4.05
CA ASP A 151 2.44 1.50 3.89
C ASP A 151 2.84 0.88 5.24
N MET A 152 2.69 -0.46 5.37
CA MET A 152 3.08 -1.20 6.57
C MET A 152 2.43 -0.66 7.86
N ILE A 153 1.16 -0.31 7.79
CA ILE A 153 0.42 0.14 8.98
C ILE A 153 -0.07 -1.08 9.73
N GLU A 154 0.47 -1.29 10.91
CA GLU A 154 0.20 -2.49 11.69
C GLU A 154 0.01 -2.14 13.18
N ALA A 155 -0.84 -2.92 13.86
CA ALA A 155 -1.00 -2.87 15.30
C ALA A 155 -1.03 -4.30 15.88
N SER A 156 -0.29 -4.49 16.96
CA SER A 156 -0.28 -5.76 17.71
C SER A 156 -1.71 -6.16 18.09
N PRO A 157 -2.10 -7.41 17.90
CA PRO A 157 -3.40 -7.91 18.34
C PRO A 157 -3.73 -7.55 19.81
N GLU A 158 -2.74 -7.58 20.70
CA GLU A 158 -2.87 -7.27 22.13
C GLU A 158 -3.13 -5.78 22.41
N HIS A 159 -2.81 -4.91 21.44
CA HIS A 159 -2.95 -3.46 21.55
C HIS A 159 -3.99 -2.86 20.60
N ARG A 160 -4.79 -3.70 19.92
CA ARG A 160 -5.89 -3.23 19.03
C ARG A 160 -6.97 -2.50 19.84
N ARG A 161 -7.79 -1.70 19.13
CA ARG A 161 -8.93 -0.92 19.68
C ARG A 161 -8.55 0.12 20.73
N ARG A 162 -7.28 0.51 20.78
CA ARG A 162 -6.73 1.55 21.68
C ARG A 162 -6.37 2.86 20.93
N GLY A 163 -6.83 3.03 19.70
CA GLY A 163 -6.57 4.23 18.89
C GLY A 163 -5.16 4.30 18.28
N LEU A 164 -4.31 3.25 18.43
CA LEU A 164 -2.92 3.30 17.97
C LEU A 164 -2.78 3.38 16.45
N GLY A 165 -3.64 2.71 15.70
CA GLY A 165 -3.68 2.84 14.23
C GLY A 165 -4.00 4.28 13.80
N THR A 166 -4.94 4.93 14.47
CA THR A 166 -5.26 6.35 14.27
C THR A 166 -4.07 7.24 14.59
N LEU A 167 -3.40 6.99 15.73
CA LEU A 167 -2.20 7.73 16.15
C LEU A 167 -1.10 7.64 15.08
N VAL A 168 -0.77 6.42 14.63
CA VAL A 168 0.24 6.18 13.59
C VAL A 168 -0.14 6.90 12.29
N MET A 169 -1.36 6.70 11.79
CA MET A 169 -1.80 7.29 10.52
C MET A 169 -1.78 8.82 10.56
N ARG A 170 -2.34 9.45 11.59
CA ARG A 170 -2.35 10.92 11.70
C ARG A 170 -0.95 11.50 11.84
N THR A 171 -0.05 10.82 12.56
CA THR A 171 1.36 11.20 12.67
C THR A 171 2.04 11.18 11.29
N LEU A 172 1.85 10.11 10.54
CA LEU A 172 2.43 9.95 9.21
C LEU A 172 1.83 10.93 8.19
N GLN A 173 0.51 11.11 8.18
CA GLN A 173 -0.17 12.08 7.32
C GLN A 173 0.35 13.50 7.54
N ARG A 174 0.48 13.91 8.80
CA ARG A 174 1.04 15.22 9.16
C ARG A 174 2.48 15.36 8.66
N GLY A 175 3.36 14.41 8.97
CA GLY A 175 4.75 14.46 8.54
C GLY A 175 4.91 14.47 7.01
N ALA A 176 4.03 13.79 6.28
CA ALA A 176 4.00 13.85 4.81
C ALA A 176 3.54 15.23 4.30
N ALA A 177 2.53 15.84 4.95
CA ALA A 177 2.08 17.18 4.61
C ALA A 177 3.17 18.24 4.91
N ASP A 178 3.86 18.12 6.04
CA ASP A 178 5.01 18.98 6.40
C ASP A 178 6.17 18.85 5.40
N ALA A 179 6.33 17.64 4.77
CA ALA A 179 7.25 17.40 3.68
C ALA A 179 6.76 17.89 2.30
N GLY A 180 5.59 18.54 2.23
CA GLY A 180 5.02 19.14 1.02
C GLY A 180 4.05 18.25 0.23
N ALA A 181 3.78 17.03 0.67
CA ALA A 181 2.76 16.20 0.04
C ALA A 181 1.35 16.75 0.30
N ARG A 182 0.49 16.68 -0.72
CA ARG A 182 -0.91 17.16 -0.68
C ARG A 182 -1.93 16.04 -0.79
N THR A 183 -1.49 14.87 -1.24
CA THR A 183 -2.36 13.71 -1.41
C THR A 183 -1.70 12.47 -0.82
N GLY A 184 -2.38 11.84 0.12
CA GLY A 184 -2.03 10.50 0.61
C GLY A 184 -2.64 9.44 -0.28
N VAL A 185 -1.90 8.37 -0.54
CA VAL A 185 -2.34 7.19 -1.28
C VAL A 185 -1.96 5.95 -0.48
N LEU A 186 -2.78 4.93 -0.48
CA LEU A 186 -2.46 3.62 0.09
C LEU A 186 -3.18 2.49 -0.64
N ALA A 187 -2.68 1.28 -0.46
CA ALA A 187 -3.42 0.05 -0.74
C ALA A 187 -3.60 -0.69 0.60
N GLY A 188 -4.82 -0.74 1.08
CA GLY A 188 -5.18 -1.30 2.39
C GLY A 188 -5.89 -2.64 2.30
N THR A 189 -5.86 -3.40 3.39
CA THR A 189 -6.68 -4.60 3.62
C THR A 189 -8.11 -4.22 4.00
N PRO A 190 -9.08 -5.16 4.01
CA PRO A 190 -10.44 -4.90 4.49
C PRO A 190 -10.48 -4.33 5.91
N ASP A 191 -9.70 -4.89 6.84
CA ASP A 191 -9.60 -4.38 8.23
C ASP A 191 -9.05 -2.96 8.28
N GLY A 192 -8.01 -2.68 7.48
CA GLY A 192 -7.41 -1.35 7.37
C GLY A 192 -8.36 -0.32 6.77
N ARG A 193 -9.18 -0.71 5.78
CA ARG A 193 -10.15 0.16 5.12
C ARG A 193 -11.09 0.83 6.14
N ALA A 194 -11.65 0.05 7.08
CA ALA A 194 -12.57 0.59 8.08
C ALA A 194 -11.90 1.70 8.92
N LEU A 195 -10.63 1.51 9.31
CA LEU A 195 -9.86 2.56 9.99
C LEU A 195 -9.65 3.78 9.08
N TYR A 196 -9.22 3.58 7.84
CA TYR A 196 -8.87 4.67 6.95
C TYR A 196 -10.09 5.53 6.59
N GLU A 197 -11.26 4.93 6.39
CA GLU A 197 -12.51 5.66 6.15
C GLU A 197 -12.85 6.60 7.31
N THR A 198 -12.62 6.20 8.59
CA THR A 198 -12.79 7.08 9.76
C THR A 198 -11.82 8.25 9.79
N LEU A 199 -10.70 8.15 9.06
CA LEU A 199 -9.67 9.18 8.92
C LEU A 199 -9.84 10.04 7.66
N GLY A 200 -10.97 9.89 6.94
CA GLY A 200 -11.30 10.66 5.76
C GLY A 200 -10.75 10.11 4.44
N TRP A 201 -10.12 8.94 4.46
CA TRP A 201 -9.69 8.28 3.23
C TRP A 201 -10.90 7.80 2.43
N ARG A 202 -10.81 7.95 1.12
CA ARG A 202 -11.86 7.53 0.19
C ARG A 202 -11.36 6.38 -0.66
N THR A 203 -12.19 5.37 -0.83
CA THR A 203 -11.93 4.26 -1.75
C THR A 203 -11.97 4.78 -3.20
N VAL A 204 -10.94 4.41 -3.95
CA VAL A 204 -10.81 4.70 -5.39
C VAL A 204 -11.18 3.47 -6.20
N ALA A 205 -10.66 2.30 -5.83
CA ALA A 205 -10.94 1.04 -6.51
C ALA A 205 -10.65 -0.17 -5.60
N PRO A 206 -11.27 -1.32 -5.85
CA PRO A 206 -10.80 -2.59 -5.32
C PRO A 206 -9.42 -2.92 -5.90
N LEU A 207 -8.64 -3.69 -5.16
CA LEU A 207 -7.33 -4.16 -5.56
C LEU A 207 -7.30 -5.69 -5.55
N THR A 208 -7.14 -6.28 -6.71
CA THR A 208 -6.80 -7.70 -6.84
C THR A 208 -5.32 -7.90 -6.62
N SER A 209 -4.98 -8.82 -5.74
CA SER A 209 -3.63 -9.34 -5.55
C SER A 209 -3.59 -10.78 -6.03
N ALA A 210 -2.70 -11.09 -6.96
CA ALA A 210 -2.47 -12.46 -7.39
C ALA A 210 -0.97 -12.78 -7.36
N ARG A 211 -0.62 -14.05 -7.22
CA ARG A 211 0.76 -14.54 -7.29
C ARG A 211 0.84 -15.81 -8.10
N ARG A 212 1.90 -15.94 -8.89
CA ARG A 212 2.24 -17.21 -9.53
C ARG A 212 2.67 -18.20 -8.45
N VAL A 213 2.02 -19.36 -8.38
CA VAL A 213 2.40 -20.47 -7.52
C VAL A 213 3.25 -21.46 -8.32
N LYS A 214 4.01 -22.30 -7.64
CA LYS A 214 4.72 -23.40 -8.30
C LYS A 214 3.68 -24.40 -8.84
N ASP A 215 3.93 -24.87 -10.05
CA ASP A 215 3.28 -26.04 -10.59
C ASP A 215 3.66 -27.28 -9.77
#